data_74e7f0dc967bab955ed40155ae0a9f79
#
_entry.id   74e7f0dc967bab955ed40155ae0a9f79
#
_cell.length_a   1.000
_cell.length_b   1.000
_cell.length_c   1.000
_cell.angle_alpha   90.00
_cell.angle_beta   90.00
_cell.angle_gamma   90.00
#
_symmetry.space_group_name_H-M   'P 1'
#
loop_
_entity.id
_entity.type
_entity.pdbx_description
1 polymer ?
#
loop_
_entity_poly.entity_id
_entity_poly.type
_entity_poly.pdbx_seq_one_letter_code
_entity_poly.pdbx_strand_id
1 'polypeptide(L)'
;MSGELTAVKDVGGPVAEWPTLGVAVLLYAGFGLLTWNHDALPWWVVLPLGGYLVCLHGSLQHEVVHGHPTRTAWLNEALVFPSLWLWLPFRLYRETHILHHRDEQLTCPLNDPESNYIMPETWVGMGPAAQLFRQILGTVAGRMLIGPAFFAGRLWWRELSRLWNCLLYTSDAADE
;
A
#
# COMPACT_ATOMS: atom_id res chain seq x y z
N MET A 1 9.18 23.02 2.32
CA MET A 1 10.23 22.65 1.37
C MET A 1 9.64 21.60 0.45
N SER A 2 9.11 22.05 -0.68
CA SER A 2 8.56 21.20 -1.75
C SER A 2 9.72 20.69 -2.61
N GLY A 3 10.43 19.66 -2.11
CA GLY A 3 11.38 18.93 -2.92
C GLY A 3 10.60 18.08 -3.93
N GLU A 4 10.72 18.40 -5.20
CA GLU A 4 10.26 17.57 -6.30
C GLU A 4 10.77 16.15 -6.10
N LEU A 5 9.84 15.24 -5.80
CA LEU A 5 10.05 13.80 -5.95
C LEU A 5 10.14 13.52 -7.45
N THR A 6 11.33 13.76 -8.02
CA THR A 6 11.60 13.47 -9.42
C THR A 6 11.42 11.98 -9.62
N ALA A 7 10.40 11.62 -10.38
CA ALA A 7 10.25 10.30 -10.96
C ALA A 7 11.58 9.85 -11.57
N VAL A 8 11.93 8.58 -11.41
CA VAL A 8 13.11 7.97 -12.04
C VAL A 8 13.12 8.36 -13.50
N LYS A 9 14.23 8.96 -13.94
CA LYS A 9 14.40 9.49 -15.28
C LYS A 9 14.17 8.38 -16.33
N ASP A 10 13.29 8.64 -17.26
CA ASP A 10 12.96 7.82 -18.42
C ASP A 10 14.22 7.32 -19.15
N VAL A 11 14.53 6.04 -19.03
CA VAL A 11 15.60 5.37 -19.76
C VAL A 11 15.00 4.79 -21.03
N GLY A 12 14.56 5.66 -21.98
CA GLY A 12 14.32 5.26 -23.37
C GLY A 12 13.40 4.05 -23.64
N GLY A 13 12.52 3.69 -22.72
CA GLY A 13 11.57 2.58 -22.86
C GLY A 13 10.46 2.85 -23.89
N PRO A 14 9.60 1.88 -24.21
CA PRO A 14 8.48 2.03 -25.14
C PRO A 14 7.51 3.11 -24.65
N VAL A 15 6.82 3.78 -25.58
CA VAL A 15 5.82 4.82 -25.26
C VAL A 15 4.69 4.29 -24.37
N ALA A 16 4.37 3.00 -24.53
CA ALA A 16 3.39 2.28 -23.73
C ALA A 16 3.78 0.80 -23.62
N GLU A 17 3.57 0.24 -22.43
CA GLU A 17 3.81 -1.18 -22.14
C GLU A 17 2.50 -1.95 -22.30
N TRP A 18 2.29 -2.46 -23.48
CA TRP A 18 1.06 -3.19 -23.84
C TRP A 18 0.77 -4.40 -22.94
N PRO A 19 1.77 -5.20 -22.49
CA PRO A 19 1.51 -6.28 -21.55
C PRO A 19 0.91 -5.80 -20.23
N THR A 20 1.46 -4.73 -19.64
CA THR A 20 0.97 -4.14 -18.38
C THR A 20 -0.44 -3.56 -18.55
N LEU A 21 -0.71 -2.89 -19.69
CA LEU A 21 -2.05 -2.40 -20.01
C LEU A 21 -3.04 -3.57 -20.21
N GLY A 22 -2.61 -4.65 -20.85
CA GLY A 22 -3.41 -5.87 -21.00
C GLY A 22 -3.77 -6.48 -19.63
N VAL A 23 -2.81 -6.56 -18.71
CA VAL A 23 -3.05 -7.01 -17.33
C VAL A 23 -4.04 -6.10 -16.63
N ALA A 24 -3.93 -4.78 -16.77
CA ALA A 24 -4.86 -3.83 -16.19
C ALA A 24 -6.30 -4.03 -16.71
N VAL A 25 -6.47 -4.21 -18.02
CA VAL A 25 -7.79 -4.50 -18.62
C VAL A 25 -8.37 -5.81 -18.08
N LEU A 26 -7.57 -6.89 -18.05
CA LEU A 26 -8.01 -8.18 -17.52
C LEU A 26 -8.37 -8.12 -16.04
N LEU A 27 -7.61 -7.36 -15.25
CA LEU A 27 -7.86 -7.14 -13.83
C LEU A 27 -9.21 -6.46 -13.61
N TYR A 28 -9.45 -5.32 -14.24
CA TYR A 28 -10.69 -4.57 -14.03
C TYR A 28 -11.91 -5.27 -14.64
N ALA A 29 -11.76 -5.90 -15.81
CA ALA A 29 -12.81 -6.72 -16.39
C ALA A 29 -13.13 -7.93 -15.49
N GLY A 30 -12.10 -8.62 -15.00
CA GLY A 30 -12.25 -9.75 -14.07
C GLY A 30 -12.91 -9.33 -12.75
N PHE A 31 -12.50 -8.22 -12.16
CA PHE A 31 -13.10 -7.70 -10.93
C PHE A 31 -14.57 -7.28 -11.17
N GLY A 32 -14.85 -6.59 -12.27
CA GLY A 32 -16.22 -6.21 -12.65
C GLY A 32 -17.13 -7.42 -12.88
N LEU A 33 -16.64 -8.42 -13.62
CA LEU A 33 -17.39 -9.66 -13.87
C LEU A 33 -17.64 -10.47 -12.59
N LEU A 34 -16.62 -10.55 -11.71
CA LEU A 34 -16.74 -11.23 -10.42
C LEU A 34 -17.77 -10.54 -9.53
N THR A 35 -17.71 -9.20 -9.47
CA THR A 35 -18.64 -8.38 -8.68
C THR A 35 -20.07 -8.48 -9.24
N TRP A 36 -20.22 -8.45 -10.57
CA TRP A 36 -21.53 -8.57 -11.23
C TRP A 36 -22.20 -9.94 -10.99
N ASN A 37 -21.40 -11.00 -10.92
CA ASN A 37 -21.91 -12.37 -10.77
C ASN A 37 -21.76 -12.92 -9.35
N HIS A 38 -21.49 -12.08 -8.34
CA HIS A 38 -21.16 -12.55 -7.00
C HIS A 38 -22.25 -13.40 -6.36
N ASP A 39 -23.54 -13.11 -6.65
CA ASP A 39 -24.68 -13.87 -6.11
C ASP A 39 -24.84 -15.26 -6.78
N ALA A 40 -24.34 -15.42 -8.00
CA ALA A 40 -24.38 -16.68 -8.73
C ALA A 40 -23.18 -17.60 -8.42
N LEU A 41 -22.16 -17.07 -7.75
CA LEU A 41 -20.93 -17.80 -7.44
C LEU A 41 -20.87 -18.13 -5.93
N PRO A 42 -20.38 -19.33 -5.57
CA PRO A 42 -20.19 -19.65 -4.16
C PRO A 42 -19.07 -18.80 -3.56
N TRP A 43 -19.23 -18.40 -2.28
CA TRP A 43 -18.29 -17.54 -1.57
C TRP A 43 -16.83 -18.03 -1.59
N TRP A 44 -16.62 -19.35 -1.60
CA TRP A 44 -15.28 -19.96 -1.66
C TRP A 44 -14.61 -19.84 -3.05
N VAL A 45 -15.34 -19.37 -4.07
CA VAL A 45 -14.81 -18.94 -5.37
C VAL A 45 -14.62 -17.42 -5.37
N VAL A 46 -15.62 -16.67 -4.91
CA VAL A 46 -15.60 -15.20 -4.88
C VAL A 46 -14.45 -14.65 -4.05
N LEU A 47 -14.23 -15.19 -2.84
CA LEU A 47 -13.18 -14.69 -1.96
C LEU A 47 -11.75 -14.90 -2.49
N PRO A 48 -11.34 -16.10 -2.94
CA PRO A 48 -10.00 -16.29 -3.49
C PRO A 48 -9.76 -15.50 -4.77
N LEU A 49 -10.72 -15.48 -5.70
CA LEU A 49 -10.58 -14.72 -6.94
C LEU A 49 -10.55 -13.21 -6.68
N GLY A 50 -11.45 -12.71 -5.83
CA GLY A 50 -11.46 -11.32 -5.43
C GLY A 50 -10.16 -10.91 -4.73
N GLY A 51 -9.69 -11.73 -3.79
CA GLY A 51 -8.40 -11.53 -3.12
C GLY A 51 -7.22 -11.50 -4.10
N TYR A 52 -7.20 -12.42 -5.07
CA TYR A 52 -6.18 -12.44 -6.12
C TYR A 52 -6.20 -11.17 -6.97
N LEU A 53 -7.37 -10.73 -7.42
CA LEU A 53 -7.51 -9.51 -8.22
C LEU A 53 -7.11 -8.25 -7.44
N VAL A 54 -7.46 -8.18 -6.16
CA VAL A 54 -7.03 -7.08 -5.27
C VAL A 54 -5.51 -7.09 -5.07
N CYS A 55 -4.88 -8.27 -4.90
CA CYS A 55 -3.42 -8.39 -4.84
C CYS A 55 -2.77 -7.96 -6.17
N LEU A 56 -3.33 -8.40 -7.30
CA LEU A 56 -2.84 -8.02 -8.63
C LEU A 56 -2.95 -6.51 -8.88
N HIS A 57 -4.00 -5.87 -8.35
CA HIS A 57 -4.12 -4.41 -8.36
C HIS A 57 -2.96 -3.73 -7.60
N GLY A 58 -2.51 -4.30 -6.48
CA GLY A 58 -1.33 -3.81 -5.78
C GLY A 58 -0.06 -3.88 -6.61
N SER A 59 0.11 -4.97 -7.38
CA SER A 59 1.22 -5.07 -8.33
C SER A 59 1.15 -4.00 -9.43
N LEU A 60 -0.06 -3.71 -9.93
CA LEU A 60 -0.25 -2.63 -10.90
C LEU A 60 0.06 -1.25 -10.29
N GLN A 61 -0.35 -1.01 -9.03
CA GLN A 61 0.01 0.22 -8.32
C GLN A 61 1.53 0.36 -8.16
N HIS A 62 2.24 -0.73 -7.88
CA HIS A 62 3.70 -0.76 -7.80
C HIS A 62 4.35 -0.33 -9.13
N GLU A 63 3.91 -0.87 -10.26
CA GLU A 63 4.38 -0.44 -11.57
C GLU A 63 4.14 1.06 -11.80
N VAL A 64 2.97 1.56 -11.41
CA VAL A 64 2.64 3.00 -11.54
C VAL A 64 3.54 3.88 -10.66
N VAL A 65 3.93 3.42 -9.46
CA VAL A 65 4.89 4.15 -8.61
C VAL A 65 6.23 4.33 -9.33
N HIS A 66 6.65 3.32 -10.10
CA HIS A 66 7.89 3.34 -10.89
C HIS A 66 7.77 4.04 -12.25
N GLY A 67 6.61 4.64 -12.55
CA GLY A 67 6.39 5.44 -13.77
C GLY A 67 5.88 4.65 -14.97
N HIS A 68 5.49 3.38 -14.77
CA HIS A 68 4.89 2.50 -15.77
C HIS A 68 3.34 2.61 -15.76
N PRO A 69 2.62 2.16 -16.77
CA PRO A 69 3.06 1.60 -18.05
C PRO A 69 3.21 2.63 -19.18
N THR A 70 3.03 3.91 -18.92
CA THR A 70 3.15 4.96 -19.95
C THR A 70 4.13 6.06 -19.51
N ARG A 71 4.57 6.88 -20.46
CA ARG A 71 5.40 8.07 -20.16
C ARG A 71 4.62 9.22 -19.50
N THR A 72 3.32 9.10 -19.38
CA THR A 72 2.44 10.16 -18.89
C THR A 72 1.98 9.86 -17.46
N ALA A 73 2.55 10.54 -16.48
CA ALA A 73 2.32 10.29 -15.07
C ALA A 73 0.83 10.31 -14.66
N TRP A 74 0.05 11.28 -15.16
CA TRP A 74 -1.37 11.37 -14.83
C TRP A 74 -2.20 10.22 -15.40
N LEU A 75 -1.82 9.67 -16.57
CA LEU A 75 -2.48 8.48 -17.14
C LEU A 75 -2.19 7.24 -16.27
N ASN A 76 -0.94 7.10 -15.83
CA ASN A 76 -0.55 6.00 -14.95
C ASN A 76 -1.30 6.09 -13.62
N GLU A 77 -1.40 7.28 -13.00
CA GLU A 77 -2.17 7.48 -11.77
C GLU A 77 -3.66 7.22 -12.00
N ALA A 78 -4.24 7.68 -13.11
CA ALA A 78 -5.64 7.43 -13.46
C ALA A 78 -5.94 5.93 -13.66
N LEU A 79 -4.96 5.14 -14.12
CA LEU A 79 -5.10 3.71 -14.32
C LEU A 79 -5.34 2.95 -13.01
N VAL A 80 -4.80 3.43 -11.89
CA VAL A 80 -4.94 2.79 -10.57
C VAL A 80 -5.94 3.51 -9.66
N PHE A 81 -6.65 4.49 -10.17
CA PHE A 81 -7.70 5.22 -9.46
C PHE A 81 -9.07 4.95 -10.09
N PRO A 82 -10.11 4.57 -9.29
CA PRO A 82 -10.08 4.35 -7.85
C PRO A 82 -9.34 3.06 -7.43
N SER A 83 -8.69 3.11 -6.27
CA SER A 83 -7.95 1.97 -5.76
C SER A 83 -8.87 0.86 -5.27
N LEU A 84 -8.57 -0.40 -5.66
CA LEU A 84 -9.18 -1.58 -5.05
C LEU A 84 -8.61 -1.85 -3.64
N TRP A 85 -7.49 -1.24 -3.28
CA TRP A 85 -6.96 -1.22 -1.92
C TRP A 85 -7.64 -0.15 -1.09
N LEU A 86 -8.81 -0.46 -0.57
CA LEU A 86 -9.63 0.49 0.20
C LEU A 86 -8.97 0.95 1.51
N TRP A 87 -8.02 0.16 2.02
CA TRP A 87 -7.31 0.46 3.27
C TRP A 87 -6.07 1.32 3.11
N LEU A 88 -5.49 1.43 1.88
CA LEU A 88 -4.26 2.15 1.62
C LEU A 88 -4.45 3.08 0.42
N PRO A 89 -4.55 4.41 0.64
CA PRO A 89 -4.61 5.39 -0.45
C PRO A 89 -3.36 5.33 -1.31
N PHE A 90 -3.52 5.33 -2.64
CA PHE A 90 -2.41 5.19 -3.60
C PHE A 90 -1.30 6.23 -3.38
N ARG A 91 -1.64 7.49 -3.10
CA ARG A 91 -0.63 8.54 -2.87
C ARG A 91 0.22 8.26 -1.64
N LEU A 92 -0.39 7.79 -0.56
CA LEU A 92 0.35 7.41 0.65
C LEU A 92 1.28 6.22 0.37
N TYR A 93 0.79 5.20 -0.36
CA TYR A 93 1.61 4.07 -0.79
C TYR A 93 2.80 4.55 -1.64
N ARG A 94 2.54 5.39 -2.65
CA ARG A 94 3.59 5.94 -3.51
C ARG A 94 4.67 6.68 -2.71
N GLU A 95 4.27 7.55 -1.78
CA GLU A 95 5.22 8.31 -0.95
C GLU A 95 6.10 7.38 -0.10
N THR A 96 5.50 6.41 0.59
CA THR A 96 6.26 5.46 1.43
C THR A 96 7.14 4.55 0.60
N HIS A 97 6.68 4.10 -0.56
CA HIS A 97 7.43 3.22 -1.46
C HIS A 97 8.62 3.91 -2.11
N ILE A 98 8.46 5.16 -2.54
CA ILE A 98 9.59 5.95 -3.06
C ILE A 98 10.64 6.20 -1.96
N LEU A 99 10.22 6.44 -0.72
CA LEU A 99 11.15 6.58 0.41
C LEU A 99 11.87 5.26 0.70
N HIS A 100 11.17 4.10 0.62
CA HIS A 100 11.76 2.78 0.74
C HIS A 100 12.87 2.53 -0.30
N HIS A 101 12.70 3.00 -1.54
CA HIS A 101 13.72 2.88 -2.59
C HIS A 101 14.83 3.94 -2.54
N ARG A 102 14.78 4.91 -1.63
CA ARG A 102 15.65 6.09 -1.65
C ARG A 102 17.04 5.83 -1.14
N ASP A 103 17.22 4.90 -0.23
CA ASP A 103 18.51 4.60 0.39
C ASP A 103 18.78 3.10 0.50
N GLU A 104 20.00 2.76 0.92
CA GLU A 104 20.45 1.37 1.05
C GLU A 104 20.00 0.71 2.36
N GLN A 105 19.32 1.45 3.26
CA GLN A 105 18.92 0.97 4.58
C GLN A 105 17.57 0.26 4.56
N LEU A 106 17.36 -0.54 3.54
CA LEU A 106 16.19 -1.42 3.40
C LEU A 106 16.04 -2.28 4.65
N THR A 107 14.83 -2.40 5.13
CA THR A 107 14.48 -3.15 6.36
C THR A 107 14.86 -2.47 7.70
N CYS A 108 15.54 -1.32 7.69
CA CYS A 108 15.84 -0.59 8.92
C CYS A 108 14.54 -0.07 9.58
N PRO A 109 14.26 -0.44 10.86
CA PRO A 109 13.01 -0.03 11.52
C PRO A 109 12.87 1.48 11.74
N LEU A 110 13.97 2.24 11.65
CA LEU A 110 13.99 3.68 11.86
C LEU A 110 13.85 4.48 10.56
N ASN A 111 14.44 3.98 9.47
CA ASN A 111 14.61 4.75 8.24
C ASN A 111 13.70 4.26 7.11
N ASP A 112 13.37 2.96 7.08
CA ASP A 112 12.52 2.37 6.06
C ASP A 112 11.05 2.38 6.51
N PRO A 113 10.17 3.16 5.87
CA PRO A 113 8.75 3.24 6.23
C PRO A 113 7.98 1.94 5.98
N GLU A 114 8.52 1.04 5.15
CA GLU A 114 7.93 -0.28 4.85
C GLU A 114 8.48 -1.39 5.74
N SER A 115 9.45 -1.08 6.60
CA SER A 115 10.03 -2.06 7.52
C SER A 115 9.04 -2.52 8.58
N ASN A 116 8.96 -3.83 8.76
CA ASN A 116 8.24 -4.49 9.84
C ASN A 116 9.17 -5.06 10.93
N TYR A 117 10.46 -4.80 10.80
CA TYR A 117 11.44 -5.19 11.80
C TYR A 117 11.32 -4.35 13.07
N ILE A 118 11.89 -4.84 14.14
CA ILE A 118 11.85 -4.22 15.46
C ILE A 118 13.27 -4.08 15.96
N MET A 119 13.60 -2.91 16.50
CA MET A 119 14.90 -2.69 17.13
C MET A 119 15.12 -3.66 18.31
N PRO A 120 16.34 -4.18 18.49
CA PRO A 120 16.63 -5.10 19.60
C PRO A 120 16.25 -4.53 20.98
N GLU A 121 16.49 -3.25 21.21
CA GLU A 121 16.16 -2.56 22.45
C GLU A 121 14.65 -2.52 22.68
N THR A 122 13.88 -2.25 21.63
CA THR A 122 12.41 -2.27 21.68
C THR A 122 11.91 -3.69 21.96
N TRP A 123 12.51 -4.70 21.33
CA TRP A 123 12.14 -6.11 21.54
C TRP A 123 12.35 -6.54 23.00
N VAL A 124 13.50 -6.20 23.59
CA VAL A 124 13.80 -6.52 24.99
C VAL A 124 12.84 -5.82 25.96
N GLY A 125 12.42 -4.59 25.62
CA GLY A 125 11.44 -3.84 26.43
C GLY A 125 9.99 -4.31 26.30
N MET A 126 9.68 -5.19 25.34
CA MET A 126 8.33 -5.72 25.16
C MET A 126 8.01 -6.80 26.20
N GLY A 127 6.78 -6.78 26.72
CA GLY A 127 6.26 -7.87 27.54
C GLY A 127 6.05 -9.17 26.70
N PRO A 128 6.02 -10.36 27.37
CA PRO A 128 5.95 -11.66 26.69
C PRO A 128 4.78 -11.82 25.72
N ALA A 129 3.61 -11.27 26.06
CA ALA A 129 2.43 -11.32 25.18
C ALA A 129 2.64 -10.52 23.88
N ALA A 130 3.29 -9.35 23.97
CA ALA A 130 3.60 -8.53 22.80
C ALA A 130 4.67 -9.22 21.91
N GLN A 131 5.67 -9.83 22.53
CA GLN A 131 6.68 -10.60 21.80
C GLN A 131 6.04 -11.80 21.08
N LEU A 132 5.18 -12.57 21.75
CA LEU A 132 4.47 -13.69 21.14
C LEU A 132 3.59 -13.23 19.97
N PHE A 133 2.85 -12.14 20.14
CA PHE A 133 2.03 -11.56 19.07
C PHE A 133 2.88 -11.17 17.84
N ARG A 134 4.05 -10.56 18.06
CA ARG A 134 4.97 -10.23 16.98
C ARG A 134 5.57 -11.46 16.30
N GLN A 135 5.88 -12.50 17.05
CA GLN A 135 6.35 -13.78 16.49
C GLN A 135 5.27 -14.42 15.62
N ILE A 136 4.01 -14.42 16.07
CA ILE A 136 2.87 -14.93 15.27
C ILE A 136 2.74 -14.13 13.99
N LEU A 137 2.76 -12.78 14.05
CA LEU A 137 2.74 -11.93 12.86
C LEU A 137 3.94 -12.15 11.93
N GLY A 138 5.06 -12.63 12.43
CA GLY A 138 6.23 -13.01 11.64
C GLY A 138 6.04 -14.28 10.81
N THR A 139 5.06 -15.14 11.16
CA THR A 139 4.74 -16.34 10.39
C THR A 139 3.88 -16.05 9.17
N VAL A 140 3.90 -16.95 8.16
CA VAL A 140 3.04 -16.85 6.98
C VAL A 140 1.56 -16.82 7.38
N ALA A 141 1.14 -17.73 8.25
CA ALA A 141 -0.24 -17.80 8.73
C ALA A 141 -0.66 -16.52 9.46
N GLY A 142 0.18 -15.99 10.35
CA GLY A 142 -0.08 -14.74 11.06
C GLY A 142 -0.19 -13.54 10.10
N ARG A 143 0.68 -13.46 9.10
CA ARG A 143 0.61 -12.41 8.07
C ARG A 143 -0.65 -12.49 7.23
N MET A 144 -1.13 -13.68 6.92
CA MET A 144 -2.34 -13.84 6.09
C MET A 144 -3.62 -13.63 6.87
N LEU A 145 -3.71 -14.11 8.12
CA LEU A 145 -4.96 -14.13 8.90
C LEU A 145 -5.13 -12.89 9.80
N ILE A 146 -4.06 -12.42 10.41
CA ILE A 146 -4.07 -11.33 11.39
C ILE A 146 -3.47 -10.05 10.80
N GLY A 147 -2.44 -10.20 9.97
CA GLY A 147 -1.67 -9.11 9.37
C GLY A 147 -2.53 -8.04 8.71
N PRO A 148 -3.48 -8.37 7.80
CA PRO A 148 -4.29 -7.37 7.11
C PRO A 148 -5.05 -6.46 8.06
N ALA A 149 -5.75 -7.02 9.04
CA ALA A 149 -6.49 -6.25 10.04
C ALA A 149 -5.56 -5.42 10.94
N PHE A 150 -4.44 -6.00 11.36
CA PHE A 150 -3.48 -5.32 12.23
C PHE A 150 -2.79 -4.15 11.51
N PHE A 151 -2.26 -4.37 10.31
CA PHE A 151 -1.52 -3.32 9.58
C PHE A 151 -2.45 -2.23 9.05
N ALA A 152 -3.62 -2.58 8.53
CA ALA A 152 -4.63 -1.60 8.12
C ALA A 152 -5.11 -0.77 9.32
N GLY A 153 -5.44 -1.40 10.44
CA GLY A 153 -5.85 -0.72 11.67
C GLY A 153 -4.76 0.21 12.21
N ARG A 154 -3.49 -0.23 12.22
CA ARG A 154 -2.35 0.59 12.63
C ARG A 154 -2.14 1.80 11.71
N LEU A 155 -2.27 1.60 10.38
CA LEU A 155 -2.18 2.68 9.41
C LEU A 155 -3.25 3.74 9.67
N TRP A 156 -4.51 3.33 9.73
CA TRP A 156 -5.63 4.24 9.94
C TRP A 156 -5.56 4.95 11.29
N TRP A 157 -5.17 4.23 12.34
CA TRP A 157 -4.94 4.85 13.65
C TRP A 157 -3.89 5.97 13.58
N ARG A 158 -2.78 5.70 12.89
CA ARG A 158 -1.72 6.71 12.71
C ARG A 158 -2.21 7.93 11.94
N GLU A 159 -2.91 7.73 10.83
CA GLU A 159 -3.39 8.82 9.98
C GLU A 159 -4.51 9.63 10.70
N LEU A 160 -5.43 8.98 11.36
CA LEU A 160 -6.46 9.65 12.16
C LEU A 160 -5.86 10.42 13.34
N SER A 161 -4.85 9.87 14.01
CA SER A 161 -4.15 10.58 15.09
C SER A 161 -3.43 11.83 14.59
N ARG A 162 -2.82 11.75 13.40
CA ARG A 162 -2.19 12.93 12.75
C ARG A 162 -3.22 14.01 12.42
N LEU A 163 -4.34 13.63 11.82
CA LEU A 163 -5.45 14.56 11.53
C LEU A 163 -5.99 15.20 12.79
N TRP A 164 -6.19 14.42 13.86
CA TRP A 164 -6.67 14.93 15.13
C TRP A 164 -5.72 15.95 15.74
N ASN A 165 -4.44 15.64 15.78
CA ASN A 165 -3.42 16.55 16.30
C ASN A 165 -3.30 17.84 15.45
N CYS A 166 -3.42 17.72 14.13
CA CYS A 166 -3.44 18.87 13.23
C CYS A 166 -4.66 19.77 13.49
N LEU A 167 -5.84 19.19 13.68
CA LEU A 167 -7.07 19.94 13.98
C LEU A 167 -7.01 20.64 15.32
N LEU A 168 -6.45 20.01 16.36
CA LEU A 168 -6.26 20.64 17.68
C LEU A 168 -5.30 21.84 17.58
N TYR A 169 -4.16 21.68 16.88
CA TYR A 169 -3.20 22.75 16.72
C TYR A 169 -3.77 23.95 15.96
N THR A 170 -4.61 23.73 14.95
CA THR A 170 -5.27 24.82 14.20
C THR A 170 -6.36 25.52 15.02
N SER A 171 -7.03 24.85 15.96
CA SER A 171 -7.99 25.48 16.84
C SER A 171 -7.31 26.40 17.86
N ASP A 172 -6.20 25.96 18.45
CA ASP A 172 -5.43 26.75 19.41
C ASP A 172 -4.82 28.02 18.78
N ALA A 173 -4.41 27.92 17.49
CA ALA A 173 -3.88 29.09 16.74
C ALA A 173 -4.97 30.09 16.27
N ALA A 174 -6.25 29.71 16.31
CA ALA A 174 -7.36 30.60 15.97
C ALA A 174 -7.90 31.38 17.17
N ASP A 175 -7.52 30.98 18.38
CA ASP A 175 -7.93 31.60 19.64
C ASP A 175 -6.88 32.65 20.18
N GLU A 176 -5.74 32.84 19.47
CA GLU A 176 -4.73 33.88 19.70
C GLU A 176 -4.90 35.07 18.73
#